data_43165d338b884b8ead41ec026150e2e4
#
_entry.id   43165d338b884b8ead41ec026150e2e4
#
_cell.length_a   1.000
_cell.length_b   1.000
_cell.length_c   1.000
_cell.angle_alpha   90.00
_cell.angle_beta   90.00
_cell.angle_gamma   90.00
#
_symmetry.space_group_name_H-M   'P 1'
#
loop_
_entity.id
_entity.type
_entity.pdbx_description
1 polymer ?
#
loop_
_entity_poly.entity_id
_entity_poly.type
_entity_poly.pdbx_seq_one_letter_code
_entity_poly.pdbx_strand_id
1 'polypeptide(L)'
;TIRMFEKYLQGIMESNIIAEPMRASDQLPSWSKSILDGFIESRRRDGITDKTLTMCRAAGCSFFKYLEDNGIDNPVSITPDVVKAFHNHDVHSTPESKNAYGTKLRQLLRYMADQDLISPTLAFAVSASCAPHRSIVDVLSDAMVEKIYEYREKASTPMELRDTAMVMLGLRMGIRGADILKLQVNDFDWKNKTVSFIQQKTSKAITLPVPTDVGNSVYKYIMNGRPESAVTGNGYIFISHQA
;
A
#
# COMPACT_ATOMS: atom_id res chain seq x y z
N THR A 1 3.49 16.40 11.22
CA THR A 1 4.10 15.98 12.52
C THR A 1 4.91 17.13 13.13
N ILE A 2 5.79 17.79 12.39
CA ILE A 2 6.62 18.91 12.88
C ILE A 2 5.75 20.11 13.30
N ARG A 3 4.76 20.53 12.47
CA ARG A 3 3.84 21.64 12.79
C ARG A 3 2.95 21.38 14.02
N MET A 4 2.63 20.11 14.32
CA MET A 4 1.88 19.77 15.55
C MET A 4 2.78 19.89 16.79
N PHE A 5 4.03 19.47 16.67
CA PHE A 5 5.02 19.61 17.73
C PHE A 5 5.36 21.08 18.03
N GLU A 6 5.46 21.91 16.99
CA GLU A 6 5.63 23.37 17.15
C GLU A 6 4.45 24.02 17.87
N LYS A 7 3.21 23.67 17.57
CA LYS A 7 2.01 24.15 18.26
C LYS A 7 1.95 23.70 19.72
N TYR A 8 2.38 22.48 20.01
CA TYR A 8 2.49 21.97 21.37
C TYR A 8 3.54 22.77 22.18
N LEU A 9 4.72 23.01 21.61
CA LEU A 9 5.79 23.81 22.23
C LEU A 9 5.39 25.29 22.44
N GLN A 10 4.49 25.82 21.62
CA GLN A 10 3.95 27.19 21.75
C GLN A 10 2.82 27.30 22.77
N GLY A 11 2.44 26.21 23.47
CA GLY A 11 1.35 26.22 24.44
C GLY A 11 -0.05 26.45 23.83
N ILE A 12 -0.19 26.31 22.52
CA ILE A 12 -1.45 26.52 21.78
C ILE A 12 -2.33 25.26 21.84
N MET A 13 -1.78 24.14 22.30
CA MET A 13 -2.52 22.88 22.51
C MET A 13 -2.48 22.49 23.98
N GLU A 14 -3.65 22.35 24.58
CA GLU A 14 -3.78 21.75 25.90
C GLU A 14 -3.33 20.29 25.88
N SER A 15 -2.58 19.86 26.88
CA SER A 15 -1.87 18.58 26.95
C SER A 15 -2.73 17.31 26.88
N ASN A 16 -4.07 17.43 26.84
CA ASN A 16 -4.99 16.30 26.89
C ASN A 16 -5.89 16.11 25.65
N ILE A 17 -5.72 16.95 24.62
CA ILE A 17 -6.50 16.81 23.37
C ILE A 17 -5.52 16.78 22.21
N ILE A 18 -4.88 15.62 21.97
CA ILE A 18 -4.43 15.32 20.63
C ILE A 18 -5.71 15.06 19.83
N ALA A 19 -6.30 16.13 19.30
CA ALA A 19 -7.37 15.97 18.33
C ALA A 19 -6.78 15.11 17.19
N GLU A 20 -7.34 13.93 16.99
CA GLU A 20 -6.98 13.15 15.81
C GLU A 20 -7.08 14.07 14.59
N PRO A 21 -6.10 14.08 13.71
CA PRO A 21 -6.15 14.94 12.53
C PRO A 21 -7.44 14.62 11.78
N MET A 22 -8.30 15.62 11.62
CA MET A 22 -9.60 15.48 10.98
C MET A 22 -9.39 14.86 9.60
N ARG A 23 -10.00 13.72 9.36
CA ARG A 23 -9.86 13.01 8.07
C ARG A 23 -10.44 13.89 6.97
N ALA A 24 -9.85 13.87 5.78
CA ALA A 24 -10.36 14.61 4.63
C ALA A 24 -11.87 14.34 4.37
N SER A 25 -12.34 13.12 4.64
CA SER A 25 -13.76 12.74 4.56
C SER A 25 -14.66 13.44 5.55
N ASP A 26 -14.13 13.94 6.68
CA ASP A 26 -14.93 14.60 7.71
C ASP A 26 -15.21 16.07 7.37
N GLN A 27 -14.53 16.60 6.37
CA GLN A 27 -14.74 17.95 5.83
C GLN A 27 -15.78 17.99 4.71
N LEU A 28 -16.25 16.82 4.24
CA LEU A 28 -17.24 16.74 3.17
C LEU A 28 -18.65 17.09 3.66
N PRO A 29 -19.50 17.67 2.79
CA PRO A 29 -20.94 17.83 3.06
C PRO A 29 -21.59 16.50 3.44
N SER A 30 -22.65 16.57 4.27
CA SER A 30 -23.30 15.37 4.83
C SER A 30 -23.77 14.37 3.75
N TRP A 31 -24.30 14.88 2.62
CA TRP A 31 -24.78 14.03 1.52
C TRP A 31 -23.64 13.23 0.87
N SER A 32 -22.55 13.87 0.55
CA SER A 32 -21.39 13.23 -0.11
C SER A 32 -20.62 12.34 0.85
N LYS A 33 -20.52 12.72 2.13
CA LYS A 33 -19.95 11.89 3.18
C LYS A 33 -20.72 10.58 3.35
N SER A 34 -22.06 10.65 3.41
CA SER A 34 -22.92 9.46 3.52
C SER A 34 -22.72 8.48 2.34
N ILE A 35 -22.67 9.01 1.13
CA ILE A 35 -22.42 8.20 -0.07
C ILE A 35 -21.03 7.56 -0.02
N LEU A 36 -20.01 8.32 0.35
CA LEU A 36 -18.63 7.81 0.44
C LEU A 36 -18.50 6.72 1.49
N ASP A 37 -19.08 6.92 2.67
CA ASP A 37 -19.01 5.93 3.75
C ASP A 37 -19.76 4.65 3.38
N GLY A 38 -20.93 4.75 2.73
CA GLY A 38 -21.67 3.63 2.18
C GLY A 38 -20.89 2.86 1.12
N PHE A 39 -20.22 3.58 0.21
CA PHE A 39 -19.33 2.98 -0.79
C PHE A 39 -18.18 2.21 -0.13
N ILE A 40 -17.48 2.80 0.82
CA ILE A 40 -16.35 2.15 1.49
C ILE A 40 -16.81 0.91 2.25
N GLU A 41 -17.98 0.96 2.91
CA GLU A 41 -18.53 -0.19 3.62
C GLU A 41 -18.96 -1.32 2.67
N SER A 42 -19.55 -0.98 1.52
CA SER A 42 -19.82 -1.96 0.46
C SER A 42 -18.54 -2.66 0.02
N ARG A 43 -17.47 -1.89 -0.26
CA ARG A 43 -16.19 -2.45 -0.68
C ARG A 43 -15.51 -3.30 0.40
N ARG A 44 -15.71 -2.95 1.68
CA ARG A 44 -15.21 -3.76 2.81
C ARG A 44 -15.91 -5.12 2.85
N ARG A 45 -17.24 -5.14 2.66
CA ARG A 45 -18.01 -6.40 2.58
C ARG A 45 -17.58 -7.29 1.41
N ASP A 46 -17.11 -6.70 0.30
CA ASP A 46 -16.50 -7.42 -0.82
C ASP A 46 -15.11 -8.00 -0.52
N GLY A 47 -14.59 -7.86 0.70
CA GLY A 47 -13.28 -8.37 1.11
C GLY A 47 -12.09 -7.56 0.59
N ILE A 48 -12.30 -6.31 0.23
CA ILE A 48 -11.23 -5.42 -0.26
C ILE A 48 -10.30 -5.01 0.89
N THR A 49 -8.99 -5.07 0.65
CA THR A 49 -7.97 -4.76 1.67
C THR A 49 -8.00 -3.29 2.10
N ASP A 50 -7.65 -3.02 3.37
CA ASP A 50 -7.63 -1.66 3.95
C ASP A 50 -6.80 -0.68 3.13
N LYS A 51 -5.65 -1.12 2.60
CA LYS A 51 -4.83 -0.29 1.70
C LYS A 51 -5.62 0.15 0.46
N THR A 52 -6.39 -0.74 -0.14
CA THR A 52 -7.23 -0.43 -1.31
C THR A 52 -8.42 0.44 -0.90
N LEU A 53 -9.03 0.20 0.27
CA LEU A 53 -10.10 1.04 0.81
C LEU A 53 -9.61 2.48 1.05
N THR A 54 -8.40 2.66 1.58
CA THR A 54 -7.79 3.99 1.72
C THR A 54 -7.66 4.71 0.38
N MET A 55 -7.25 4.02 -0.68
CA MET A 55 -7.20 4.60 -2.03
C MET A 55 -8.60 4.93 -2.58
N CYS A 56 -9.59 4.08 -2.34
CA CYS A 56 -10.98 4.36 -2.72
C CYS A 56 -11.51 5.59 -1.99
N ARG A 57 -11.25 5.71 -0.69
CA ARG A 57 -11.65 6.87 0.11
C ARG A 57 -10.97 8.15 -0.39
N ALA A 58 -9.68 8.12 -0.64
CA ALA A 58 -8.95 9.27 -1.18
C ALA A 58 -9.51 9.74 -2.53
N ALA A 59 -9.79 8.80 -3.44
CA ALA A 59 -10.39 9.12 -4.74
C ALA A 59 -11.80 9.74 -4.59
N GLY A 60 -12.62 9.18 -3.70
CA GLY A 60 -13.95 9.70 -3.43
C GLY A 60 -13.92 11.09 -2.79
N CYS A 61 -13.05 11.31 -1.78
CA CYS A 61 -12.89 12.62 -1.16
C CYS A 61 -12.49 13.69 -2.17
N SER A 62 -11.52 13.40 -3.04
CA SER A 62 -11.10 14.37 -4.07
C SER A 62 -12.22 14.67 -5.07
N PHE A 63 -13.00 13.66 -5.47
CA PHE A 63 -14.13 13.86 -6.37
C PHE A 63 -15.23 14.71 -5.74
N PHE A 64 -15.66 14.39 -4.53
CA PHE A 64 -16.71 15.14 -3.85
C PHE A 64 -16.28 16.57 -3.49
N LYS A 65 -15.01 16.76 -3.13
CA LYS A 65 -14.49 18.10 -2.94
C LYS A 65 -14.49 18.92 -4.23
N TYR A 66 -14.10 18.31 -5.35
CA TYR A 66 -14.21 18.96 -6.66
C TYR A 66 -15.65 19.36 -7.00
N LEU A 67 -16.63 18.51 -6.69
CA LEU A 67 -18.05 18.83 -6.89
C LEU A 67 -18.45 20.05 -6.04
N GLU A 68 -18.08 20.07 -4.77
CA GLU A 68 -18.33 21.18 -3.84
C GLU A 68 -17.69 22.48 -4.34
N ASP A 69 -16.43 22.44 -4.74
CA ASP A 69 -15.68 23.60 -5.27
C ASP A 69 -16.31 24.16 -6.58
N ASN A 70 -17.10 23.34 -7.30
CA ASN A 70 -17.85 23.74 -8.50
C ASN A 70 -19.35 23.98 -8.26
N GLY A 71 -19.77 24.07 -7.01
CA GLY A 71 -21.17 24.38 -6.64
C GLY A 71 -22.16 23.25 -6.91
N ILE A 72 -21.69 22.00 -6.98
CA ILE A 72 -22.54 20.82 -7.19
C ILE A 72 -22.80 20.19 -5.81
N ASP A 73 -23.99 20.35 -5.32
CA ASP A 73 -24.43 20.00 -3.96
C ASP A 73 -25.33 18.75 -3.88
N ASN A 74 -25.60 18.11 -5.03
CA ASN A 74 -26.45 16.92 -5.10
C ASN A 74 -26.04 15.99 -6.23
N PRO A 75 -26.32 14.67 -6.14
CA PRO A 75 -25.95 13.69 -7.16
C PRO A 75 -26.58 13.90 -8.54
N VAL A 76 -27.82 14.43 -8.60
CA VAL A 76 -28.59 14.60 -9.83
C VAL A 76 -27.94 15.61 -10.78
N SER A 77 -27.21 16.59 -10.21
CA SER A 77 -26.49 17.61 -10.97
C SER A 77 -25.16 17.13 -11.56
N ILE A 78 -24.74 15.89 -11.30
CA ILE A 78 -23.50 15.31 -11.84
C ILE A 78 -23.72 14.91 -13.30
N THR A 79 -23.05 15.61 -14.21
CA THR A 79 -23.13 15.33 -15.67
C THR A 79 -21.89 14.59 -16.15
N PRO A 80 -21.93 13.96 -17.35
CA PRO A 80 -20.75 13.36 -17.96
C PRO A 80 -19.60 14.34 -18.16
N ASP A 81 -19.88 15.61 -18.43
CA ASP A 81 -18.86 16.62 -18.64
C ASP A 81 -18.15 17.01 -17.33
N VAL A 82 -18.89 17.06 -16.22
CA VAL A 82 -18.31 17.25 -14.88
C VAL A 82 -17.35 16.10 -14.53
N VAL A 83 -17.76 14.86 -14.78
CA VAL A 83 -16.91 13.68 -14.53
C VAL A 83 -15.67 13.69 -15.42
N LYS A 84 -15.80 14.05 -16.71
CA LYS A 84 -14.65 14.18 -17.62
C LYS A 84 -13.71 15.30 -17.19
N ALA A 85 -14.26 16.46 -16.83
CA ALA A 85 -13.48 17.62 -16.38
C ALA A 85 -12.66 17.26 -15.14
N PHE A 86 -13.28 16.63 -14.14
CA PHE A 86 -12.57 16.12 -12.96
C PHE A 86 -11.48 15.10 -13.33
N HIS A 87 -11.80 14.09 -14.17
CA HIS A 87 -10.84 13.06 -14.56
C HIS A 87 -9.65 13.62 -15.35
N ASN A 88 -9.84 14.71 -16.08
CA ASN A 88 -8.81 15.38 -16.84
C ASN A 88 -8.07 16.47 -16.03
N HIS A 89 -8.62 16.86 -14.88
CA HIS A 89 -7.92 17.75 -13.96
C HIS A 89 -6.63 17.06 -13.50
N ASP A 90 -5.50 17.72 -13.73
CA ASP A 90 -4.16 17.14 -13.56
C ASP A 90 -3.79 17.04 -12.07
N VAL A 91 -4.29 16.01 -11.40
CA VAL A 91 -3.95 15.68 -10.02
C VAL A 91 -2.85 14.61 -9.96
N HIS A 92 -2.57 13.95 -11.09
CA HIS A 92 -1.68 12.77 -11.15
C HIS A 92 -0.55 12.98 -12.17
N SER A 93 0.67 12.80 -11.70
CA SER A 93 1.90 13.02 -12.50
C SER A 93 2.18 11.93 -13.54
N THR A 94 1.56 10.74 -13.44
CA THR A 94 1.79 9.63 -14.38
C THR A 94 0.49 9.05 -14.93
N PRO A 95 0.50 8.52 -16.19
CA PRO A 95 -0.66 7.84 -16.78
C PRO A 95 -1.15 6.65 -15.94
N GLU A 96 -0.24 5.89 -15.32
CA GLU A 96 -0.55 4.75 -14.47
C GLU A 96 -1.29 5.19 -13.20
N SER A 97 -0.84 6.27 -12.56
CA SER A 97 -1.50 6.86 -11.40
C SER A 97 -2.90 7.36 -11.76
N LYS A 98 -3.04 8.04 -12.92
CA LYS A 98 -4.33 8.50 -13.45
C LYS A 98 -5.28 7.33 -13.70
N ASN A 99 -4.80 6.23 -14.27
CA ASN A 99 -5.59 5.01 -14.49
C ASN A 99 -6.03 4.34 -13.20
N ALA A 100 -5.12 4.21 -12.23
CA ALA A 100 -5.43 3.63 -10.93
C ALA A 100 -6.52 4.44 -10.23
N TYR A 101 -6.41 5.77 -10.28
CA TYR A 101 -7.38 6.70 -9.73
C TYR A 101 -8.72 6.63 -10.46
N GLY A 102 -8.72 6.71 -11.80
CA GLY A 102 -9.90 6.58 -12.63
C GLY A 102 -10.65 5.26 -12.41
N THR A 103 -9.92 4.17 -12.11
CA THR A 103 -10.54 2.90 -11.73
C THR A 103 -11.33 3.01 -10.41
N LYS A 104 -10.82 3.74 -9.42
CA LYS A 104 -11.53 3.96 -8.15
C LYS A 104 -12.74 4.88 -8.33
N LEU A 105 -12.60 5.93 -9.15
CA LEU A 105 -13.69 6.80 -9.52
C LEU A 105 -14.82 6.04 -10.23
N ARG A 106 -14.50 5.20 -11.22
CA ARG A 106 -15.52 4.34 -11.89
C ARG A 106 -16.24 3.43 -10.90
N GLN A 107 -15.54 2.89 -9.90
CA GLN A 107 -16.16 2.05 -8.87
C GLN A 107 -17.12 2.84 -7.99
N LEU A 108 -16.76 4.08 -7.60
CA LEU A 108 -17.65 4.97 -6.87
C LEU A 108 -18.90 5.34 -7.70
N LEU A 109 -18.72 5.73 -8.96
CA LEU A 109 -19.83 6.08 -9.84
C LEU A 109 -20.78 4.89 -10.08
N ARG A 110 -20.26 3.67 -10.22
CA ARG A 110 -21.09 2.45 -10.30
C ARG A 110 -21.87 2.23 -9.02
N TYR A 111 -21.23 2.35 -7.85
CA TYR A 111 -21.92 2.24 -6.59
C TYR A 111 -23.05 3.28 -6.46
N MET A 112 -22.81 4.54 -6.86
CA MET A 112 -23.84 5.57 -6.85
C MET A 112 -25.00 5.24 -7.82
N ALA A 113 -24.70 4.65 -8.97
CA ALA A 113 -25.72 4.19 -9.91
C ALA A 113 -26.53 3.00 -9.37
N ASP A 114 -25.86 2.06 -8.69
CA ASP A 114 -26.52 0.91 -8.04
C ASP A 114 -27.44 1.33 -6.87
N GLN A 115 -27.26 2.55 -6.37
CA GLN A 115 -28.14 3.19 -5.37
C GLN A 115 -29.18 4.14 -6.00
N ASP A 116 -29.35 4.11 -7.33
CA ASP A 116 -30.26 4.98 -8.10
C ASP A 116 -30.02 6.48 -7.91
N LEU A 117 -28.82 6.90 -7.50
CA LEU A 117 -28.46 8.29 -7.27
C LEU A 117 -28.06 9.03 -8.56
N ILE A 118 -27.50 8.31 -9.53
CA ILE A 118 -27.01 8.85 -10.81
C ILE A 118 -27.27 7.87 -11.97
N SER A 119 -27.17 8.36 -13.20
CA SER A 119 -27.26 7.48 -14.38
C SER A 119 -26.07 6.49 -14.44
N PRO A 120 -26.32 5.20 -14.75
CA PRO A 120 -25.25 4.20 -14.94
C PRO A 120 -24.24 4.58 -16.03
N THR A 121 -24.64 5.44 -16.97
CA THR A 121 -23.78 5.89 -18.08
C THR A 121 -22.63 6.79 -17.62
N LEU A 122 -22.73 7.42 -16.44
CA LEU A 122 -21.68 8.32 -15.93
C LEU A 122 -20.35 7.60 -15.67
N ALA A 123 -20.36 6.32 -15.33
CA ALA A 123 -19.15 5.54 -15.16
C ALA A 123 -18.31 5.41 -16.46
N PHE A 124 -18.95 5.53 -17.63
CA PHE A 124 -18.26 5.50 -18.93
C PHE A 124 -17.59 6.84 -19.29
N ALA A 125 -17.95 7.91 -18.62
CA ALA A 125 -17.31 9.22 -18.81
C ALA A 125 -15.83 9.23 -18.31
N VAL A 126 -15.48 8.29 -17.45
CA VAL A 126 -14.08 8.10 -17.00
C VAL A 126 -13.35 7.26 -18.05
N SER A 127 -12.62 7.91 -18.94
CA SER A 127 -11.84 7.23 -19.98
C SER A 127 -10.70 6.40 -19.37
N ALA A 128 -10.45 5.21 -19.94
CA ALA A 128 -9.22 4.48 -19.68
C ALA A 128 -8.13 5.07 -20.58
N SER A 129 -7.28 5.92 -20.03
CA SER A 129 -6.12 6.42 -20.75
C SER A 129 -4.95 5.46 -20.52
N CYS A 130 -4.85 4.42 -21.31
CA CYS A 130 -3.67 3.58 -21.27
C CYS A 130 -3.12 3.36 -22.67
N ALA A 131 -2.09 4.12 -23.01
CA ALA A 131 -1.08 3.56 -23.89
C ALA A 131 -0.34 2.50 -23.04
N PRO A 132 -0.23 1.23 -23.48
CA PRO A 132 0.57 0.25 -22.76
C PRO A 132 2.02 0.76 -22.74
N HIS A 133 2.44 1.28 -21.60
CA HIS A 133 3.83 1.64 -21.39
C HIS A 133 4.60 0.33 -21.27
N ARG A 134 5.19 -0.12 -22.36
CA ARG A 134 6.17 -1.20 -22.36
C ARG A 134 7.50 -0.61 -21.86
N SER A 135 7.62 -0.40 -20.58
CA SER A 135 8.95 -0.17 -20.01
C SER A 135 9.71 -1.49 -20.07
N ILE A 136 10.90 -1.45 -20.63
CA ILE A 136 11.86 -2.52 -20.41
C ILE A 136 12.11 -2.51 -18.92
N VAL A 137 11.82 -3.64 -18.26
CA VAL A 137 12.10 -3.77 -16.83
C VAL A 137 13.62 -3.74 -16.67
N ASP A 138 14.12 -2.75 -15.92
CA ASP A 138 15.53 -2.71 -15.57
C ASP A 138 15.88 -3.95 -14.74
N VAL A 139 16.76 -4.76 -15.25
CA VAL A 139 17.31 -5.90 -14.52
C VAL A 139 18.68 -5.54 -13.93
N LEU A 140 18.98 -6.13 -12.79
CA LEU A 140 20.29 -5.96 -12.18
C LEU A 140 21.36 -6.52 -13.14
N SER A 141 22.41 -5.74 -13.40
CA SER A 141 23.57 -6.22 -14.14
C SER A 141 24.35 -7.24 -13.31
N ASP A 142 25.09 -8.12 -13.99
CA ASP A 142 25.93 -9.13 -13.32
C ASP A 142 26.91 -8.48 -12.32
N ALA A 143 27.48 -7.33 -12.70
CA ALA A 143 28.36 -6.57 -11.80
C ALA A 143 27.64 -6.05 -10.52
N MET A 144 26.35 -5.72 -10.62
CA MET A 144 25.57 -5.36 -9.43
C MET A 144 25.27 -6.60 -8.57
N VAL A 145 24.96 -7.73 -9.19
CA VAL A 145 24.74 -8.99 -8.48
C VAL A 145 26.01 -9.41 -7.74
N GLU A 146 27.19 -9.32 -8.38
CA GLU A 146 28.48 -9.60 -7.73
C GLU A 146 28.71 -8.71 -6.49
N LYS A 147 28.45 -7.39 -6.60
CA LYS A 147 28.55 -6.48 -5.46
C LYS A 147 27.63 -6.87 -4.28
N ILE A 148 26.43 -7.39 -4.59
CA ILE A 148 25.51 -7.89 -3.55
C ILE A 148 26.14 -9.11 -2.83
N TYR A 149 26.75 -10.02 -3.58
CA TYR A 149 27.44 -11.16 -2.97
C TYR A 149 28.66 -10.74 -2.16
N GLU A 150 29.48 -9.81 -2.66
CA GLU A 150 30.58 -9.24 -1.89
C GLU A 150 30.14 -8.58 -0.58
N TYR A 151 29.04 -7.81 -0.63
CA TYR A 151 28.47 -7.21 0.55
C TYR A 151 28.00 -8.27 1.56
N ARG A 152 27.35 -9.33 1.05
CA ARG A 152 26.91 -10.46 1.87
C ARG A 152 28.05 -11.11 2.62
N GLU A 153 29.21 -11.32 1.98
CA GLU A 153 30.37 -11.94 2.64
C GLU A 153 30.98 -11.04 3.73
N LYS A 154 30.91 -9.72 3.55
CA LYS A 154 31.44 -8.72 4.49
C LYS A 154 30.47 -8.37 5.61
N ALA A 155 29.19 -8.69 5.48
CA ALA A 155 28.14 -8.34 6.44
C ALA A 155 28.43 -8.94 7.82
N SER A 156 28.50 -8.09 8.85
CA SER A 156 28.86 -8.44 10.22
C SER A 156 27.95 -7.81 11.28
N THR A 157 27.42 -6.61 11.02
CA THR A 157 26.50 -5.96 11.96
C THR A 157 25.08 -6.53 11.87
N PRO A 158 24.29 -6.46 12.96
CA PRO A 158 22.89 -6.92 12.95
C PRO A 158 22.05 -6.40 11.80
N MET A 159 22.21 -5.13 11.43
CA MET A 159 21.48 -4.51 10.33
C MET A 159 21.93 -5.06 8.97
N GLU A 160 23.25 -5.15 8.75
CA GLU A 160 23.81 -5.72 7.51
C GLU A 160 23.37 -7.16 7.30
N LEU A 161 23.38 -7.98 8.36
CA LEU A 161 22.92 -9.36 8.31
C LEU A 161 21.44 -9.45 7.95
N ARG A 162 20.58 -8.58 8.54
CA ARG A 162 19.16 -8.48 8.22
C ARG A 162 18.95 -8.11 6.75
N ASP A 163 19.58 -7.02 6.34
CA ASP A 163 19.39 -6.46 5.00
C ASP A 163 19.89 -7.43 3.92
N THR A 164 21.01 -8.09 4.18
CA THR A 164 21.53 -9.16 3.31
C THR A 164 20.55 -10.32 3.19
N ALA A 165 20.01 -10.80 4.30
CA ALA A 165 19.03 -11.91 4.25
C ALA A 165 17.77 -11.53 3.46
N MET A 166 17.25 -10.30 3.64
CA MET A 166 16.09 -9.80 2.90
C MET A 166 16.39 -9.67 1.40
N VAL A 167 17.55 -9.11 1.05
CA VAL A 167 17.97 -8.97 -0.36
C VAL A 167 18.13 -10.33 -1.02
N MET A 168 18.74 -11.31 -0.35
CA MET A 168 18.93 -12.66 -0.89
C MET A 168 17.58 -13.38 -1.13
N LEU A 169 16.59 -13.24 -0.25
CA LEU A 169 15.24 -13.76 -0.46
C LEU A 169 14.57 -13.14 -1.70
N GLY A 170 14.71 -11.83 -1.88
CA GLY A 170 14.19 -11.15 -3.06
C GLY A 170 14.91 -11.52 -4.33
N LEU A 171 16.25 -11.47 -4.34
CA LEU A 171 17.10 -11.68 -5.51
C LEU A 171 17.04 -13.11 -6.04
N ARG A 172 17.13 -14.10 -5.13
CA ARG A 172 17.28 -15.50 -5.51
C ARG A 172 15.97 -16.25 -5.60
N MET A 173 14.97 -15.83 -4.84
CA MET A 173 13.68 -16.54 -4.76
C MET A 173 12.50 -15.71 -5.30
N GLY A 174 12.71 -14.45 -5.64
CA GLY A 174 11.65 -13.56 -6.16
C GLY A 174 10.51 -13.29 -5.17
N ILE A 175 10.76 -13.45 -3.86
CA ILE A 175 9.75 -13.20 -2.84
C ILE A 175 9.51 -11.69 -2.75
N ARG A 176 8.24 -11.28 -2.73
CA ARG A 176 7.88 -9.85 -2.64
C ARG A 176 8.27 -9.28 -1.28
N GLY A 177 8.72 -8.02 -1.26
CA GLY A 177 9.13 -7.35 -0.01
C GLY A 177 8.07 -7.41 1.10
N ALA A 178 6.78 -7.26 0.76
CA ALA A 178 5.70 -7.39 1.74
C ALA A 178 5.57 -8.81 2.33
N ASP A 179 5.87 -9.85 1.55
CA ASP A 179 5.86 -11.23 1.99
C ASP A 179 7.10 -11.52 2.85
N ILE A 180 8.30 -11.03 2.44
CA ILE A 180 9.54 -11.15 3.22
C ILE A 180 9.35 -10.58 4.63
N LEU A 181 8.75 -9.39 4.76
CA LEU A 181 8.52 -8.75 6.06
C LEU A 181 7.56 -9.52 6.98
N LYS A 182 6.78 -10.45 6.43
CA LYS A 182 5.82 -11.26 7.18
C LYS A 182 6.31 -12.69 7.47
N LEU A 183 7.49 -13.06 6.96
CA LEU A 183 8.05 -14.38 7.22
C LEU A 183 8.31 -14.59 8.71
N GLN A 184 7.92 -15.75 9.18
CA GLN A 184 8.12 -16.21 10.55
C GLN A 184 9.19 -17.30 10.59
N VAL A 185 9.78 -17.50 11.76
CA VAL A 185 10.82 -18.55 11.96
C VAL A 185 10.26 -19.93 11.62
N ASN A 186 8.99 -20.18 11.95
CA ASN A 186 8.31 -21.46 11.72
C ASN A 186 7.90 -21.68 10.25
N ASP A 187 8.00 -20.67 9.39
CA ASP A 187 7.75 -20.82 7.95
C ASP A 187 8.86 -21.62 7.27
N PHE A 188 10.05 -21.70 7.89
CA PHE A 188 11.20 -22.41 7.35
C PHE A 188 11.28 -23.85 7.87
N ASP A 189 11.21 -24.81 6.96
CA ASP A 189 11.61 -26.17 7.21
C ASP A 189 13.09 -26.36 6.84
N TRP A 190 13.95 -26.19 7.84
CA TRP A 190 15.40 -26.27 7.66
C TRP A 190 15.87 -27.66 7.24
N LYS A 191 15.16 -28.71 7.63
CA LYS A 191 15.48 -30.10 7.31
C LYS A 191 15.24 -30.38 5.82
N ASN A 192 14.07 -29.95 5.31
CA ASN A 192 13.67 -30.14 3.92
C ASN A 192 14.10 -28.99 3.03
N LYS A 193 14.73 -27.95 3.59
CA LYS A 193 15.18 -26.73 2.88
C LYS A 193 14.05 -26.08 2.09
N THR A 194 12.91 -25.87 2.73
CA THR A 194 11.75 -25.20 2.14
C THR A 194 11.27 -24.07 3.03
N VAL A 195 10.57 -23.10 2.43
CA VAL A 195 9.83 -22.05 3.12
C VAL A 195 8.39 -22.05 2.64
N SER A 196 7.44 -22.01 3.59
CA SER A 196 6.00 -22.06 3.30
C SER A 196 5.32 -20.84 3.93
N PHE A 197 4.62 -20.04 3.15
CA PHE A 197 3.93 -18.84 3.63
C PHE A 197 2.70 -18.49 2.77
N ILE A 198 1.84 -17.63 3.31
CA ILE A 198 0.67 -17.10 2.59
C ILE A 198 1.04 -15.75 1.98
N GLN A 199 0.94 -15.63 0.65
CA GLN A 199 1.22 -14.39 -0.05
C GLN A 199 0.25 -13.27 0.34
N GLN A 200 0.76 -12.12 0.75
CA GLN A 200 -0.06 -10.98 1.17
C GLN A 200 -0.96 -10.41 0.06
N LYS A 201 -0.49 -10.46 -1.19
CA LYS A 201 -1.23 -9.87 -2.32
C LYS A 201 -2.35 -10.78 -2.84
N THR A 202 -2.17 -12.09 -2.78
CA THR A 202 -3.06 -13.07 -3.44
C THR A 202 -3.78 -13.98 -2.48
N SER A 203 -3.40 -13.95 -1.18
CA SER A 203 -3.87 -14.85 -0.12
C SER A 203 -3.68 -16.34 -0.46
N LYS A 204 -2.72 -16.66 -1.34
CA LYS A 204 -2.39 -18.03 -1.72
C LYS A 204 -1.23 -18.56 -0.88
N ALA A 205 -1.36 -19.76 -0.36
CA ALA A 205 -0.25 -20.49 0.25
C ALA A 205 0.71 -20.95 -0.85
N ILE A 206 2.02 -20.74 -0.62
CA ILE A 206 3.08 -21.25 -1.47
C ILE A 206 4.17 -21.91 -0.64
N THR A 207 4.84 -22.89 -1.24
CA THR A 207 6.03 -23.53 -0.70
C THR A 207 7.14 -23.45 -1.75
N LEU A 208 8.30 -22.94 -1.36
CA LEU A 208 9.44 -22.73 -2.24
C LEU A 208 10.68 -23.47 -1.69
N PRO A 209 11.53 -24.04 -2.55
CA PRO A 209 12.83 -24.55 -2.13
C PRO A 209 13.73 -23.35 -1.75
N VAL A 210 14.47 -23.48 -0.66
CA VAL A 210 15.42 -22.48 -0.17
C VAL A 210 16.84 -22.83 -0.64
N PRO A 211 17.44 -22.04 -1.55
CA PRO A 211 18.84 -22.21 -1.92
C PRO A 211 19.75 -22.07 -0.70
N THR A 212 20.87 -22.81 -0.68
CA THR A 212 21.78 -22.84 0.47
C THR A 212 22.34 -21.47 0.84
N ASP A 213 22.67 -20.65 -0.14
CA ASP A 213 23.17 -19.29 0.05
C ASP A 213 22.12 -18.37 0.72
N VAL A 214 20.84 -18.50 0.34
CA VAL A 214 19.74 -17.79 0.97
C VAL A 214 19.52 -18.28 2.40
N GLY A 215 19.42 -19.61 2.57
CA GLY A 215 19.23 -20.21 3.89
C GLY A 215 20.32 -19.82 4.88
N ASN A 216 21.58 -19.83 4.44
CA ASN A 216 22.71 -19.39 5.26
C ASN A 216 22.61 -17.92 5.67
N SER A 217 22.18 -17.03 4.77
CA SER A 217 22.02 -15.61 5.07
C SER A 217 20.91 -15.39 6.10
N VAL A 218 19.76 -16.06 5.95
CA VAL A 218 18.64 -15.99 6.91
C VAL A 218 19.05 -16.56 8.26
N TYR A 219 19.70 -17.72 8.27
CA TYR A 219 20.19 -18.37 9.50
C TYR A 219 21.21 -17.49 10.23
N LYS A 220 22.19 -16.93 9.50
CA LYS A 220 23.20 -16.03 10.07
C LYS A 220 22.56 -14.81 10.75
N TYR A 221 21.52 -14.23 10.12
CA TYR A 221 20.78 -13.14 10.76
C TYR A 221 20.02 -13.59 12.02
N ILE A 222 19.31 -14.71 11.97
CA ILE A 222 18.55 -15.22 13.11
C ILE A 222 19.48 -15.46 14.32
N MET A 223 20.64 -16.06 14.09
CA MET A 223 21.55 -16.46 15.15
C MET A 223 22.43 -15.31 15.68
N ASN A 224 22.84 -14.39 14.82
CA ASN A 224 23.87 -13.41 15.17
C ASN A 224 23.41 -11.94 15.04
N GLY A 225 22.27 -11.69 14.41
CA GLY A 225 21.81 -10.32 14.15
C GLY A 225 20.45 -9.99 14.72
N ARG A 226 19.59 -10.99 14.96
CA ARG A 226 18.26 -10.76 15.49
C ARG A 226 18.30 -10.47 16.98
N PRO A 227 17.73 -9.32 17.46
CA PRO A 227 17.72 -9.00 18.89
C PRO A 227 17.01 -10.07 19.74
N GLU A 228 17.55 -10.38 20.92
CA GLU A 228 16.98 -11.36 21.86
C GLU A 228 15.57 -10.97 22.34
N SER A 229 15.29 -9.67 22.48
CA SER A 229 13.97 -9.16 22.84
C SER A 229 12.87 -9.57 21.87
N ALA A 230 13.20 -9.97 20.64
CA ALA A 230 12.27 -10.46 19.65
C ALA A 230 11.89 -11.94 19.82
N VAL A 231 12.56 -12.68 20.67
CA VAL A 231 12.28 -14.10 20.94
C VAL A 231 10.90 -14.27 21.60
N THR A 232 10.47 -13.31 22.40
CA THR A 232 9.16 -13.29 23.07
C THR A 232 8.05 -12.67 22.23
N GLY A 233 8.36 -12.18 21.02
CA GLY A 233 7.44 -11.48 20.14
C GLY A 233 6.65 -12.40 19.20
N ASN A 234 6.09 -11.81 18.17
CA ASN A 234 5.18 -12.41 17.19
C ASN A 234 5.79 -13.44 16.22
N GLY A 235 7.00 -13.91 16.46
CA GLY A 235 7.68 -14.94 15.66
C GLY A 235 8.25 -14.47 14.32
N TYR A 236 8.07 -13.19 13.93
CA TYR A 236 8.63 -12.67 12.68
C TYR A 236 10.17 -12.72 12.67
N ILE A 237 10.73 -13.10 11.52
CA ILE A 237 12.19 -13.15 11.34
C ILE A 237 12.75 -11.73 11.35
N PHE A 238 12.20 -10.88 10.48
CA PHE A 238 12.71 -9.52 10.26
C PHE A 238 11.99 -8.51 11.14
N ILE A 239 12.76 -7.81 11.97
CA ILE A 239 12.25 -6.82 12.91
C ILE A 239 13.01 -5.50 12.78
N SER A 240 12.43 -4.41 13.31
CA SER A 240 13.13 -3.13 13.43
C SER A 240 14.25 -3.25 14.44
N HIS A 241 15.41 -2.65 14.13
CA HIS A 241 16.55 -2.50 15.02
C HIS A 241 16.61 -1.10 15.65
N GLN A 242 15.53 -0.30 15.48
CA GLN A 242 15.44 0.99 16.18
C GLN A 242 14.96 0.74 17.61
N ALA A 243 15.73 1.24 18.57
CA ALA A 243 15.35 1.33 19.97
C ALA A 243 14.30 2.44 20.15
#